data_61346c94c418d55f98e3a1253d87c01c
#
_entry.id   61346c94c418d55f98e3a1253d87c01c
#
_cell.length_a   1.000
_cell.length_b   1.000
_cell.length_c   1.000
_cell.angle_alpha   90.00
_cell.angle_beta   90.00
_cell.angle_gamma   90.00
#
_symmetry.space_group_name_H-M   'P 1'
#
loop_
_entity.id
_entity.type
_entity.pdbx_description
1 polymer ?
#
loop_
_entity_poly.entity_id
_entity_poly.type
_entity_poly.pdbx_seq_one_letter_code
_entity_poly.pdbx_strand_id
1 'polypeptide(L)'
;MSYTKSLIKVEELDKATLSKAGEDFKVTLTVKGEGVTVDIPEADQSWLSVKGIVTKGTEAVVSFHANANAGGARSTKIGFTSTKGKQSSTVTASITQEGSIVPLTIAEFNAAEEGTAQYRLTGVITKIINPNKPQFIIADYSGETTVYGLGEAGDFEKLGLKVGDIITLVAARSSFKGLPQTKGAQYEESYAASSLQKISVADFRNAAESKEKFYRISGTIVKSNEANTKFDLNEYGNFALKDETGEVYVYGVSTGWNGEKKQAAKLGLKEGDKITVIGYRTSFKNLIQVGGGIFYTKD
;
A
#
# COMPACT_ATOMS: atom_id res chain seq x y z
N MET A 1 -44.16 -2.19 7.09
CA MET A 1 -42.89 -2.82 6.67
C MET A 1 -42.49 -3.85 7.70
N SER A 2 -42.47 -5.13 7.35
CA SER A 2 -42.08 -6.21 8.27
C SER A 2 -40.56 -6.22 8.36
N TYR A 3 -40.00 -5.87 9.51
CA TYR A 3 -38.58 -6.03 9.79
C TYR A 3 -38.25 -7.52 9.89
N THR A 4 -37.72 -8.10 8.86
CA THR A 4 -37.26 -9.49 8.88
C THR A 4 -35.99 -9.53 9.76
N LYS A 5 -36.10 -10.16 10.96
CA LYS A 5 -34.93 -10.33 11.85
C LYS A 5 -33.91 -11.24 11.15
N SER A 6 -32.62 -10.84 11.17
CA SER A 6 -31.52 -11.65 10.63
C SER A 6 -31.53 -13.07 11.23
N LEU A 7 -31.31 -14.07 10.36
CA LEU A 7 -31.22 -15.48 10.74
C LEU A 7 -29.86 -15.86 11.31
N ILE A 8 -28.85 -14.99 11.17
CA ILE A 8 -27.48 -15.27 11.59
C ILE A 8 -26.79 -13.97 12.06
N LYS A 9 -25.92 -14.09 13.05
CA LYS A 9 -25.11 -13.01 13.57
C LYS A 9 -23.75 -13.53 14.00
N VAL A 10 -22.66 -12.80 13.73
CA VAL A 10 -21.35 -13.05 14.32
C VAL A 10 -21.38 -12.52 15.77
N GLU A 11 -21.13 -13.39 16.73
CA GLU A 11 -21.04 -13.02 18.16
C GLU A 11 -19.60 -12.75 18.56
N GLU A 12 -18.66 -13.60 18.08
CA GLU A 12 -17.26 -13.52 18.44
C GLU A 12 -16.38 -14.02 17.29
N LEU A 13 -15.26 -13.35 17.08
CA LEU A 13 -14.12 -13.80 16.31
C LEU A 13 -12.93 -13.81 17.28
N ASP A 14 -12.46 -15.00 17.65
CA ASP A 14 -11.44 -15.16 18.68
C ASP A 14 -10.08 -14.56 18.30
N LYS A 15 -9.78 -14.51 16.97
CA LYS A 15 -8.56 -13.90 16.42
C LYS A 15 -8.87 -13.18 15.11
N ALA A 16 -8.81 -11.85 15.12
CA ALA A 16 -8.94 -11.04 13.91
C ALA A 16 -7.62 -10.94 13.11
N THR A 17 -6.49 -11.09 13.81
CA THR A 17 -5.14 -11.13 13.21
C THR A 17 -4.49 -12.45 13.54
N LEU A 18 -4.06 -13.17 12.51
CA LEU A 18 -3.43 -14.49 12.60
C LEU A 18 -1.92 -14.38 12.42
N SER A 19 -1.19 -15.27 13.12
CA SER A 19 0.25 -15.37 12.96
C SER A 19 0.66 -15.85 11.57
N LYS A 20 1.78 -15.34 11.08
CA LYS A 20 2.42 -15.80 9.84
C LYS A 20 2.82 -17.28 9.86
N ALA A 21 3.02 -17.86 11.03
CA ALA A 21 3.33 -19.29 11.18
C ALA A 21 2.16 -20.22 10.84
N GLY A 22 0.96 -19.66 10.67
CA GLY A 22 -0.28 -20.40 10.56
C GLY A 22 -0.83 -20.80 11.92
N GLU A 23 -2.13 -20.85 12.04
CA GLU A 23 -2.81 -21.23 13.28
C GLU A 23 -4.29 -21.54 13.07
N ASP A 24 -4.89 -22.10 14.11
CA ASP A 24 -6.33 -22.31 14.19
C ASP A 24 -7.02 -21.11 14.84
N PHE A 25 -8.24 -20.83 14.39
CA PHE A 25 -9.12 -19.82 15.00
C PHE A 25 -10.59 -20.22 14.87
N LYS A 26 -11.47 -19.48 15.57
CA LYS A 26 -12.89 -19.80 15.63
C LYS A 26 -13.75 -18.56 15.43
N VAL A 27 -14.91 -18.79 14.83
CA VAL A 27 -16.00 -17.79 14.75
C VAL A 27 -17.22 -18.38 15.43
N THR A 28 -17.72 -17.68 16.44
CA THR A 28 -18.96 -18.03 17.15
C THR A 28 -20.12 -17.25 16.56
N LEU A 29 -21.17 -17.94 16.22
CA LEU A 29 -22.35 -17.40 15.55
C LEU A 29 -23.63 -17.71 16.35
N THR A 30 -24.59 -16.79 16.36
CA THR A 30 -25.99 -17.11 16.66
C THR A 30 -26.71 -17.43 15.36
N VAL A 31 -27.30 -18.62 15.27
CA VAL A 31 -28.01 -19.14 14.11
C VAL A 31 -29.46 -19.46 14.48
N LYS A 32 -30.41 -18.80 13.80
CA LYS A 32 -31.87 -18.98 14.00
C LYS A 32 -32.54 -19.70 12.82
N GLY A 33 -31.77 -19.99 11.77
CA GLY A 33 -32.19 -20.74 10.60
C GLY A 33 -31.83 -22.24 10.69
N GLU A 34 -31.81 -22.87 9.53
CA GLU A 34 -31.55 -24.30 9.34
C GLU A 34 -30.07 -24.57 9.09
N GLY A 35 -29.21 -24.24 10.08
CA GLY A 35 -27.75 -24.40 9.98
C GLY A 35 -27.02 -23.21 9.40
N VAL A 36 -25.72 -23.40 9.13
CA VAL A 36 -24.81 -22.38 8.58
C VAL A 36 -24.02 -22.95 7.39
N THR A 37 -23.96 -22.17 6.32
CA THR A 37 -23.04 -22.38 5.19
C THR A 37 -21.93 -21.39 5.29
N VAL A 38 -20.67 -21.85 5.12
CA VAL A 38 -19.47 -21.03 5.17
C VAL A 38 -18.97 -20.82 3.74
N ASP A 39 -18.70 -19.57 3.40
CA ASP A 39 -18.14 -19.16 2.11
C ASP A 39 -16.76 -18.51 2.33
N ILE A 40 -15.72 -19.17 1.81
CA ILE A 40 -14.36 -18.66 1.72
C ILE A 40 -14.11 -18.29 0.27
N PRO A 41 -13.70 -17.05 -0.07
CA PRO A 41 -13.37 -16.67 -1.44
C PRO A 41 -12.41 -17.67 -2.10
N GLU A 42 -12.64 -18.02 -3.35
CA GLU A 42 -11.88 -19.05 -4.07
C GLU A 42 -10.36 -18.78 -4.04
N ALA A 43 -9.96 -17.53 -4.18
CA ALA A 43 -8.56 -17.12 -4.12
C ALA A 43 -7.89 -17.40 -2.75
N ASP A 44 -8.69 -17.51 -1.67
CA ASP A 44 -8.18 -17.68 -0.31
C ASP A 44 -8.23 -19.14 0.17
N GLN A 45 -8.91 -20.04 -0.56
CA GLN A 45 -9.06 -21.46 -0.19
C GLN A 45 -7.72 -22.22 -0.21
N SER A 46 -6.71 -21.70 -0.87
CA SER A 46 -5.37 -22.28 -0.87
C SER A 46 -4.66 -22.19 0.49
N TRP A 47 -5.06 -21.26 1.34
CA TRP A 47 -4.43 -21.03 2.62
C TRP A 47 -5.37 -21.03 3.83
N LEU A 48 -6.68 -20.95 3.60
CA LEU A 48 -7.71 -20.91 4.63
C LEU A 48 -8.71 -22.04 4.40
N SER A 49 -8.98 -22.82 5.42
CA SER A 49 -9.90 -23.97 5.35
C SER A 49 -10.78 -24.06 6.59
N VAL A 50 -11.98 -24.62 6.40
CA VAL A 50 -12.89 -24.99 7.50
C VAL A 50 -12.46 -26.32 8.06
N LYS A 51 -12.21 -26.39 9.38
CA LYS A 51 -11.93 -27.65 10.10
C LYS A 51 -13.20 -28.37 10.55
N GLY A 52 -14.23 -27.61 10.89
CA GLY A 52 -15.49 -28.17 11.36
C GLY A 52 -16.46 -27.11 11.87
N ILE A 53 -17.70 -27.54 12.04
CA ILE A 53 -18.79 -26.76 12.58
C ILE A 53 -19.44 -27.56 13.69
N VAL A 54 -19.55 -26.96 14.86
CA VAL A 54 -20.25 -27.54 16.01
C VAL A 54 -21.42 -26.65 16.38
N THR A 55 -22.62 -27.23 16.45
CA THR A 55 -23.85 -26.51 16.80
C THR A 55 -24.43 -27.02 18.12
N LYS A 56 -24.87 -26.07 18.97
CA LYS A 56 -25.58 -26.36 20.21
C LYS A 56 -26.74 -25.37 20.39
N GLY A 57 -27.96 -25.82 20.17
CA GLY A 57 -29.12 -24.93 20.13
C GLY A 57 -29.02 -23.90 19.03
N THR A 58 -29.01 -22.62 19.36
CA THR A 58 -28.84 -21.52 18.42
C THR A 58 -27.38 -21.07 18.26
N GLU A 59 -26.46 -21.65 19.00
CA GLU A 59 -25.02 -21.34 18.86
C GLU A 59 -24.37 -22.27 17.83
N ALA A 60 -23.56 -21.70 16.95
CA ALA A 60 -22.69 -22.46 16.05
C ALA A 60 -21.25 -21.92 16.18
N VAL A 61 -20.30 -22.82 16.39
CA VAL A 61 -18.87 -22.52 16.40
C VAL A 61 -18.24 -23.12 15.15
N VAL A 62 -17.71 -22.26 14.29
CA VAL A 62 -16.97 -22.66 13.09
C VAL A 62 -15.49 -22.56 13.39
N SER A 63 -14.78 -23.68 13.25
CA SER A 63 -13.34 -23.75 13.43
C SER A 63 -12.62 -23.72 12.06
N PHE A 64 -11.57 -22.94 11.98
CA PHE A 64 -10.76 -22.74 10.79
C PHE A 64 -9.30 -23.09 11.04
N HIS A 65 -8.59 -23.34 9.95
CA HIS A 65 -7.13 -23.42 9.91
C HIS A 65 -6.58 -22.50 8.83
N ALA A 66 -5.62 -21.67 9.19
CA ALA A 66 -4.83 -20.87 8.26
C ALA A 66 -3.43 -21.48 8.13
N ASN A 67 -3.01 -21.77 6.89
CA ASN A 67 -1.64 -22.23 6.61
C ASN A 67 -0.63 -21.11 6.86
N ALA A 68 0.66 -21.49 7.06
CA ALA A 68 1.75 -20.53 7.16
C ALA A 68 1.80 -19.59 5.94
N ASN A 69 2.16 -18.33 6.19
CA ASN A 69 2.28 -17.29 5.17
C ASN A 69 3.74 -16.90 4.95
N ALA A 70 4.32 -17.41 3.88
CA ALA A 70 5.69 -17.06 3.47
C ALA A 70 5.76 -15.71 2.69
N GLY A 71 4.62 -15.18 2.27
CA GLY A 71 4.51 -13.95 1.48
C GLY A 71 4.24 -12.71 2.34
N GLY A 72 3.68 -11.69 1.69
CA GLY A 72 3.19 -10.47 2.37
C GLY A 72 1.95 -10.74 3.24
N ALA A 73 1.61 -9.78 4.09
CA ALA A 73 0.36 -9.84 4.85
C ALA A 73 -0.84 -9.99 3.90
N ARG A 74 -1.82 -10.77 4.31
CA ARG A 74 -3.03 -11.05 3.52
C ARG A 74 -4.29 -10.96 4.38
N SER A 75 -5.42 -10.67 3.76
CA SER A 75 -6.70 -10.56 4.44
C SER A 75 -7.83 -11.13 3.60
N THR A 76 -8.88 -11.60 4.26
CA THR A 76 -10.08 -12.09 3.61
C THR A 76 -11.33 -11.76 4.43
N LYS A 77 -12.49 -11.90 3.79
CA LYS A 77 -13.82 -11.86 4.42
C LYS A 77 -14.48 -13.21 4.25
N ILE A 78 -14.74 -13.88 5.38
CA ILE A 78 -15.44 -15.16 5.41
C ILE A 78 -16.95 -14.88 5.49
N GLY A 79 -17.72 -15.43 4.58
CA GLY A 79 -19.19 -15.34 4.57
C GLY A 79 -19.83 -16.47 5.39
N PHE A 80 -20.91 -16.15 6.12
CA PHE A 80 -21.74 -17.12 6.84
C PHE A 80 -23.19 -16.88 6.46
N THR A 81 -23.83 -17.89 5.90
CA THR A 81 -25.22 -17.81 5.45
C THR A 81 -26.07 -18.81 6.20
N SER A 82 -27.26 -18.37 6.66
CA SER A 82 -28.28 -19.23 7.20
C SER A 82 -29.62 -19.00 6.50
N THR A 83 -30.36 -20.07 6.28
CA THR A 83 -31.65 -20.06 5.58
C THR A 83 -32.77 -20.60 6.47
N LYS A 84 -34.02 -20.16 6.23
CA LYS A 84 -35.21 -20.71 6.82
C LYS A 84 -36.39 -20.55 5.83
N GLY A 85 -36.80 -21.65 5.22
CA GLY A 85 -37.76 -21.61 4.11
C GLY A 85 -37.22 -20.77 2.94
N LYS A 86 -37.92 -19.69 2.59
CA LYS A 86 -37.47 -18.75 1.53
C LYS A 86 -36.60 -17.58 2.04
N GLN A 87 -36.40 -17.48 3.33
CA GLN A 87 -35.58 -16.41 3.93
C GLN A 87 -34.12 -16.86 3.96
N SER A 88 -33.23 -15.94 3.61
CA SER A 88 -31.76 -16.11 3.73
C SER A 88 -31.16 -14.87 4.38
N SER A 89 -30.14 -15.07 5.18
CA SER A 89 -29.34 -14.00 5.79
C SER A 89 -27.88 -14.35 5.73
N THR A 90 -27.03 -13.39 5.37
CA THR A 90 -25.58 -13.53 5.31
C THR A 90 -24.89 -12.49 6.18
N VAL A 91 -23.86 -12.89 6.90
CA VAL A 91 -22.95 -12.01 7.67
C VAL A 91 -21.51 -12.35 7.32
N THR A 92 -20.59 -11.46 7.60
CA THR A 92 -19.17 -11.69 7.30
C THR A 92 -18.29 -11.45 8.50
N ALA A 93 -17.17 -12.18 8.60
CA ALA A 93 -16.06 -11.91 9.49
C ALA A 93 -14.80 -11.61 8.66
N SER A 94 -14.08 -10.55 9.02
CA SER A 94 -12.82 -10.17 8.37
C SER A 94 -11.64 -10.64 9.20
N ILE A 95 -10.67 -11.28 8.57
CA ILE A 95 -9.41 -11.68 9.20
C ILE A 95 -8.24 -11.16 8.39
N THR A 96 -7.12 -10.95 9.07
CA THR A 96 -5.82 -10.62 8.48
C THR A 96 -4.81 -11.64 8.95
N GLN A 97 -3.89 -12.08 8.10
CA GLN A 97 -2.74 -12.89 8.49
C GLN A 97 -1.46 -12.11 8.24
N GLU A 98 -0.59 -12.06 9.26
CA GLU A 98 0.73 -11.48 9.13
C GLU A 98 1.53 -12.13 8.01
N GLY A 99 2.39 -11.34 7.36
CA GLY A 99 3.30 -11.82 6.33
C GLY A 99 4.72 -12.01 6.84
N SER A 100 5.47 -12.85 6.15
CA SER A 100 6.92 -12.99 6.35
C SER A 100 7.71 -11.91 5.60
N ILE A 101 7.12 -11.29 4.56
CA ILE A 101 7.70 -10.17 3.81
C ILE A 101 7.26 -8.87 4.48
N VAL A 102 8.23 -8.13 5.04
CA VAL A 102 7.98 -6.88 5.75
C VAL A 102 8.33 -5.70 4.83
N PRO A 103 7.42 -4.72 4.63
CA PRO A 103 7.78 -3.49 3.95
C PRO A 103 8.70 -2.65 4.85
N LEU A 104 9.83 -2.19 4.30
CA LEU A 104 10.79 -1.33 4.97
C LEU A 104 11.06 -0.08 4.12
N THR A 105 11.40 1.02 4.80
CA THR A 105 12.10 2.13 4.17
C THR A 105 13.51 1.69 3.78
N ILE A 106 14.13 2.40 2.84
CA ILE A 106 15.49 2.05 2.41
C ILE A 106 16.49 2.21 3.56
N ALA A 107 16.33 3.20 4.43
CA ALA A 107 17.19 3.33 5.62
C ALA A 107 17.04 2.15 6.58
N GLU A 108 15.80 1.70 6.85
CA GLU A 108 15.55 0.52 7.70
C GLU A 108 16.13 -0.74 7.07
N PHE A 109 15.98 -0.92 5.74
CA PHE A 109 16.59 -2.03 5.01
C PHE A 109 18.12 -2.01 5.11
N ASN A 110 18.74 -0.86 4.92
CA ASN A 110 20.20 -0.72 5.02
C ASN A 110 20.72 -1.04 6.43
N ALA A 111 19.93 -0.75 7.47
CA ALA A 111 20.23 -1.05 8.87
C ALA A 111 19.86 -2.48 9.30
N ALA A 112 19.06 -3.21 8.50
CA ALA A 112 18.67 -4.58 8.80
C ALA A 112 19.88 -5.53 8.78
N GLU A 113 19.79 -6.63 9.53
CA GLU A 113 20.82 -7.67 9.53
C GLU A 113 20.87 -8.39 8.17
N GLU A 114 22.08 -8.77 7.78
CA GLU A 114 22.29 -9.61 6.59
C GLU A 114 21.70 -11.01 6.83
N GLY A 115 21.06 -11.57 5.81
CA GLY A 115 20.48 -12.90 5.97
C GLY A 115 19.52 -13.28 4.86
N THR A 116 18.56 -14.11 5.22
CA THR A 116 17.54 -14.66 4.29
C THR A 116 16.15 -14.04 4.47
N ALA A 117 15.98 -13.18 5.48
CA ALA A 117 14.72 -12.45 5.67
C ALA A 117 14.41 -11.58 4.44
N GLN A 118 13.15 -11.63 4.01
CA GLN A 118 12.69 -10.93 2.80
C GLN A 118 11.99 -9.63 3.18
N TYR A 119 12.35 -8.58 2.49
CA TYR A 119 11.82 -7.23 2.71
C TYR A 119 11.26 -6.66 1.41
N ARG A 120 10.13 -5.98 1.49
CA ARG A 120 9.56 -5.24 0.35
C ARG A 120 10.10 -3.82 0.37
N LEU A 121 10.68 -3.40 -0.76
CA LEU A 121 11.21 -2.05 -0.97
C LEU A 121 10.49 -1.40 -2.13
N THR A 122 10.16 -0.12 -1.98
CA THR A 122 9.66 0.72 -3.06
C THR A 122 10.54 1.97 -3.15
N GLY A 123 11.03 2.28 -4.34
CA GLY A 123 11.88 3.45 -4.54
C GLY A 123 11.96 3.89 -5.99
N VAL A 124 12.49 5.09 -6.19
CA VAL A 124 12.78 5.65 -7.51
C VAL A 124 14.14 5.15 -7.98
N ILE A 125 14.24 4.67 -9.21
CA ILE A 125 15.53 4.33 -9.82
C ILE A 125 16.30 5.62 -10.08
N THR A 126 17.38 5.85 -9.35
CA THR A 126 18.20 7.06 -9.46
C THR A 126 19.39 6.88 -10.38
N LYS A 127 19.88 5.64 -10.52
CA LYS A 127 21.04 5.31 -11.37
C LYS A 127 20.98 3.86 -11.83
N ILE A 128 21.29 3.63 -13.11
CA ILE A 128 21.56 2.30 -13.65
C ILE A 128 23.08 2.16 -13.76
N ILE A 129 23.65 1.16 -13.06
CA ILE A 129 25.10 0.91 -13.03
C ILE A 129 25.50 -0.07 -14.13
N ASN A 130 24.78 -1.18 -14.23
CA ASN A 130 25.02 -2.21 -15.23
C ASN A 130 23.70 -2.88 -15.64
N PRO A 131 23.17 -2.60 -16.83
CA PRO A 131 21.90 -3.20 -17.27
C PRO A 131 22.03 -4.71 -17.58
N ASN A 132 23.21 -5.18 -18.01
CA ASN A 132 23.43 -6.59 -18.36
C ASN A 132 23.54 -7.52 -17.14
N LYS A 133 23.96 -6.95 -16.01
CA LYS A 133 23.88 -7.61 -14.69
C LYS A 133 23.03 -6.69 -13.82
N PRO A 134 21.70 -6.83 -13.79
CA PRO A 134 20.82 -5.82 -13.23
C PRO A 134 21.36 -5.23 -11.94
N GLN A 135 22.09 -4.12 -12.07
CA GLN A 135 22.67 -3.38 -10.95
C GLN A 135 22.29 -1.92 -11.11
N PHE A 136 21.51 -1.43 -10.17
CA PHE A 136 20.98 -0.08 -10.17
C PHE A 136 20.78 0.42 -8.75
N ILE A 137 20.54 1.71 -8.58
CA ILE A 137 20.28 2.34 -7.28
C ILE A 137 18.82 2.72 -7.24
N ILE A 138 18.15 2.40 -6.13
CA ILE A 138 16.83 2.91 -5.78
C ILE A 138 16.93 3.80 -4.55
N ALA A 139 16.10 4.85 -4.52
CA ALA A 139 16.00 5.78 -3.41
C ALA A 139 14.55 6.01 -2.99
N ASP A 140 14.36 6.21 -1.71
CA ASP A 140 13.15 6.77 -1.11
C ASP A 140 13.51 8.01 -0.27
N TYR A 141 12.54 8.54 0.51
CA TYR A 141 12.78 9.71 1.36
C TYR A 141 13.83 9.48 2.46
N SER A 142 14.14 8.22 2.79
CA SER A 142 15.01 7.84 3.90
C SER A 142 16.46 7.59 3.47
N GLY A 143 16.71 7.32 2.19
CA GLY A 143 18.05 7.04 1.68
C GLY A 143 18.05 6.31 0.35
N GLU A 144 19.18 5.72 0.00
CA GLU A 144 19.38 4.93 -1.21
C GLU A 144 20.04 3.58 -0.91
N THR A 145 19.80 2.60 -1.78
CA THR A 145 20.47 1.29 -1.72
C THR A 145 20.73 0.74 -3.12
N THR A 146 21.71 -0.14 -3.22
CA THR A 146 22.02 -0.83 -4.48
C THR A 146 21.14 -2.07 -4.62
N VAL A 147 20.41 -2.17 -5.71
CA VAL A 147 19.79 -3.42 -6.16
C VAL A 147 20.82 -4.18 -6.99
N TYR A 148 21.14 -5.40 -6.56
CA TYR A 148 22.06 -6.29 -7.28
C TYR A 148 21.33 -7.57 -7.66
N GLY A 149 21.16 -7.78 -8.99
CA GLY A 149 20.37 -8.87 -9.54
C GLY A 149 18.85 -8.65 -9.35
N LEU A 150 18.10 -8.67 -10.42
CA LEU A 150 16.65 -8.57 -10.40
C LEU A 150 16.06 -9.72 -11.23
N GLY A 151 15.44 -10.69 -10.55
CA GLY A 151 14.86 -11.84 -11.21
C GLY A 151 15.88 -12.69 -11.98
N GLU A 152 15.44 -13.27 -13.09
CA GLU A 152 16.25 -14.05 -14.00
C GLU A 152 17.06 -13.19 -14.97
N ALA A 153 18.06 -13.81 -15.64
CA ALA A 153 18.86 -13.11 -16.63
C ALA A 153 17.99 -12.55 -17.78
N GLY A 154 18.14 -11.26 -18.08
CA GLY A 154 17.37 -10.56 -19.11
C GLY A 154 16.04 -9.98 -18.65
N ASP A 155 15.59 -10.22 -17.44
CA ASP A 155 14.31 -9.67 -16.94
C ASP A 155 14.36 -8.15 -16.82
N PHE A 156 15.48 -7.58 -16.39
CA PHE A 156 15.64 -6.12 -16.33
C PHE A 156 15.41 -5.45 -17.68
N GLU A 157 15.92 -6.05 -18.74
CA GLU A 157 15.77 -5.55 -20.13
C GLU A 157 14.32 -5.67 -20.62
N LYS A 158 13.67 -6.81 -20.32
CA LYS A 158 12.25 -7.05 -20.67
C LYS A 158 11.31 -6.06 -19.96
N LEU A 159 11.62 -5.67 -18.72
CA LEU A 159 10.85 -4.70 -17.96
C LEU A 159 11.04 -3.27 -18.49
N GLY A 160 12.08 -3.00 -19.27
CA GLY A 160 12.34 -1.69 -19.87
C GLY A 160 12.57 -0.57 -18.84
N LEU A 161 13.06 -0.91 -17.64
CA LEU A 161 13.26 0.01 -16.53
C LEU A 161 14.26 1.12 -16.86
N LYS A 162 13.96 2.35 -16.41
CA LYS A 162 14.75 3.55 -16.67
C LYS A 162 14.95 4.36 -15.39
N VAL A 163 15.94 5.22 -15.40
CA VAL A 163 16.11 6.24 -14.35
C VAL A 163 14.85 7.10 -14.26
N GLY A 164 14.36 7.30 -13.04
CA GLY A 164 13.13 8.00 -12.74
C GLY A 164 11.90 7.08 -12.58
N ASP A 165 11.97 5.83 -13.01
CA ASP A 165 10.87 4.88 -12.77
C ASP A 165 10.80 4.53 -11.27
N ILE A 166 9.57 4.29 -10.79
CA ILE A 166 9.32 3.78 -9.45
C ILE A 166 9.24 2.27 -9.55
N ILE A 167 9.95 1.55 -8.69
CA ILE A 167 9.94 0.09 -8.64
C ILE A 167 9.62 -0.40 -7.23
N THR A 168 8.82 -1.45 -7.13
CA THR A 168 8.63 -2.25 -5.94
C THR A 168 9.22 -3.64 -6.16
N LEU A 169 10.04 -4.08 -5.24
CA LEU A 169 10.71 -5.38 -5.26
C LEU A 169 10.79 -6.00 -3.87
N VAL A 170 11.00 -7.30 -3.84
CA VAL A 170 11.26 -8.06 -2.60
C VAL A 170 12.67 -8.61 -2.66
N ALA A 171 13.44 -8.41 -1.59
CA ALA A 171 14.83 -8.86 -1.54
C ALA A 171 15.30 -9.15 -0.11
N ALA A 172 16.32 -9.97 0.01
CA ALA A 172 17.08 -10.10 1.24
C ALA A 172 18.15 -9.01 1.34
N ARG A 173 18.54 -8.68 2.59
CA ARG A 173 19.65 -7.75 2.89
C ARG A 173 20.99 -8.46 2.73
N SER A 174 21.91 -7.83 2.03
CA SER A 174 23.30 -8.26 1.87
C SER A 174 24.22 -7.03 1.85
N SER A 175 25.53 -7.26 1.78
CA SER A 175 26.50 -6.18 1.55
C SER A 175 27.56 -6.57 0.54
N PHE A 176 28.16 -5.56 -0.06
CA PHE A 176 29.34 -5.70 -0.91
C PHE A 176 30.34 -4.61 -0.53
N LYS A 177 31.56 -5.03 -0.17
CA LYS A 177 32.61 -4.11 0.31
C LYS A 177 32.16 -3.17 1.43
N GLY A 178 31.30 -3.70 2.34
CA GLY A 178 30.76 -2.95 3.47
C GLY A 178 29.57 -2.02 3.13
N LEU A 179 29.16 -1.94 1.86
CA LEU A 179 28.00 -1.15 1.46
C LEU A 179 26.73 -2.02 1.36
N PRO A 180 25.60 -1.54 1.88
CA PRO A 180 24.33 -2.23 1.78
C PRO A 180 23.90 -2.49 0.32
N GLN A 181 23.37 -3.68 0.06
CA GLN A 181 22.74 -4.04 -1.21
C GLN A 181 21.68 -5.10 -1.03
N THR A 182 20.86 -5.29 -2.06
CA THR A 182 19.92 -6.41 -2.12
C THR A 182 20.62 -7.69 -2.54
N LYS A 183 19.99 -8.83 -2.17
CA LYS A 183 20.31 -10.16 -2.66
C LYS A 183 19.03 -10.88 -3.07
N GLY A 184 19.03 -11.49 -4.26
CA GLY A 184 17.90 -12.25 -4.77
C GLY A 184 16.64 -11.41 -4.97
N ALA A 185 16.80 -10.17 -5.47
CA ALA A 185 15.69 -9.27 -5.68
C ALA A 185 14.70 -9.83 -6.70
N GLN A 186 13.42 -9.82 -6.34
CA GLN A 186 12.29 -10.22 -7.18
C GLN A 186 11.43 -8.99 -7.48
N TYR A 187 11.12 -8.80 -8.75
CA TYR A 187 10.25 -7.73 -9.21
C TYR A 187 8.80 -7.99 -8.78
N GLU A 188 8.10 -6.95 -8.28
CA GLU A 188 6.66 -7.00 -8.03
C GLU A 188 5.91 -6.06 -8.99
N GLU A 189 6.26 -4.79 -9.04
CA GLU A 189 5.61 -3.80 -9.92
C GLU A 189 6.54 -2.62 -10.23
N SER A 190 6.20 -1.86 -11.26
CA SER A 190 6.86 -0.58 -11.56
C SER A 190 5.91 0.41 -12.24
N TYR A 191 6.24 1.69 -12.09
CA TYR A 191 5.55 2.80 -12.76
C TYR A 191 6.59 3.61 -13.54
N ALA A 192 6.43 3.66 -14.85
CA ALA A 192 7.35 4.38 -15.72
C ALA A 192 7.27 5.89 -15.48
N ALA A 193 8.42 6.54 -15.32
CA ALA A 193 8.48 8.01 -15.20
C ALA A 193 7.85 8.71 -16.40
N SER A 194 7.94 8.11 -17.60
CA SER A 194 7.34 8.63 -18.83
C SER A 194 5.82 8.59 -18.85
N SER A 195 5.19 7.72 -18.05
CA SER A 195 3.73 7.66 -17.91
C SER A 195 3.18 8.75 -16.99
N LEU A 196 4.04 9.40 -16.21
CA LEU A 196 3.72 10.47 -15.29
C LEU A 196 4.13 11.81 -15.92
N GLN A 197 3.21 12.46 -16.59
CA GLN A 197 3.48 13.72 -17.30
C GLN A 197 3.97 14.80 -16.32
N LYS A 198 5.16 15.37 -16.58
CA LYS A 198 5.65 16.55 -15.86
C LYS A 198 4.99 17.79 -16.46
N ILE A 199 4.33 18.58 -15.63
CA ILE A 199 3.63 19.80 -16.06
C ILE A 199 3.91 20.96 -15.09
N SER A 200 3.67 22.18 -15.57
CA SER A 200 3.70 23.39 -14.73
C SER A 200 2.50 23.43 -13.77
N VAL A 201 2.60 24.25 -12.73
CA VAL A 201 1.47 24.51 -11.83
C VAL A 201 0.27 25.09 -12.59
N ALA A 202 0.49 26.02 -13.53
CA ALA A 202 -0.60 26.57 -14.33
C ALA A 202 -1.30 25.51 -15.19
N ASP A 203 -0.53 24.64 -15.87
CA ASP A 203 -1.10 23.56 -16.68
C ASP A 203 -1.86 22.55 -15.82
N PHE A 204 -1.34 22.23 -14.64
CA PHE A 204 -2.04 21.38 -13.69
C PHE A 204 -3.37 22.00 -13.24
N ARG A 205 -3.39 23.28 -12.91
CA ARG A 205 -4.62 23.99 -12.51
C ARG A 205 -5.66 23.99 -13.63
N ASN A 206 -5.25 24.07 -14.88
CA ASN A 206 -6.10 24.05 -16.07
C ASN A 206 -6.50 22.64 -16.55
N ALA A 207 -5.84 21.59 -16.03
CA ALA A 207 -6.19 20.23 -16.39
C ALA A 207 -7.60 19.85 -15.94
N ALA A 208 -8.21 18.89 -16.62
CA ALA A 208 -9.49 18.32 -16.21
C ALA A 208 -9.36 17.57 -14.88
N GLU A 209 -10.40 17.60 -14.06
CA GLU A 209 -10.46 16.77 -12.85
C GLU A 209 -10.48 15.29 -13.22
N SER A 210 -9.62 14.52 -12.59
CA SER A 210 -9.58 13.08 -12.77
C SER A 210 -8.80 12.44 -11.63
N LYS A 211 -9.32 11.38 -11.02
CA LYS A 211 -8.59 10.57 -10.04
C LYS A 211 -7.72 9.50 -10.67
N GLU A 212 -7.80 9.34 -11.98
CA GLU A 212 -7.07 8.30 -12.74
C GLU A 212 -5.83 8.85 -13.42
N LYS A 213 -5.77 10.18 -13.66
CA LYS A 213 -4.66 10.82 -14.34
C LYS A 213 -3.74 11.53 -13.37
N PHE A 214 -2.53 11.02 -13.23
CA PHE A 214 -1.50 11.56 -12.35
C PHE A 214 -0.51 12.42 -13.12
N TYR A 215 0.01 13.42 -12.44
CA TYR A 215 1.01 14.35 -12.96
C TYR A 215 2.16 14.50 -11.98
N ARG A 216 3.36 14.80 -12.48
CA ARG A 216 4.48 15.26 -11.67
C ARG A 216 4.51 16.78 -11.67
N ILE A 217 4.51 17.36 -10.49
CA ILE A 217 4.50 18.80 -10.29
C ILE A 217 5.67 19.15 -9.38
N SER A 218 6.57 20.02 -9.86
CA SER A 218 7.72 20.48 -9.09
C SER A 218 7.49 21.92 -8.65
N GLY A 219 7.93 22.27 -7.44
CA GLY A 219 7.83 23.63 -6.94
C GLY A 219 8.44 23.80 -5.56
N THR A 220 8.41 25.03 -5.08
CA THR A 220 8.84 25.39 -3.73
C THR A 220 7.66 25.31 -2.77
N ILE A 221 7.87 24.73 -1.60
CA ILE A 221 6.85 24.70 -0.53
C ILE A 221 6.63 26.10 0.01
N VAL A 222 5.40 26.60 -0.06
CA VAL A 222 5.01 27.91 0.44
C VAL A 222 3.69 27.84 1.21
N LYS A 223 3.42 28.89 2.00
CA LYS A 223 2.08 29.15 2.54
C LYS A 223 1.24 29.77 1.43
N SER A 224 0.06 29.24 1.22
CA SER A 224 -0.92 29.85 0.28
C SER A 224 -1.77 30.89 0.99
N ASN A 225 -2.14 31.94 0.25
CA ASN A 225 -3.13 32.92 0.67
C ASN A 225 -4.53 32.64 0.07
N GLU A 226 -4.69 31.56 -0.69
CA GLU A 226 -6.00 31.18 -1.24
C GLU A 226 -6.97 30.79 -0.12
N ALA A 227 -8.25 31.12 -0.30
CA ALA A 227 -9.30 30.73 0.65
C ALA A 227 -9.38 29.20 0.80
N ASN A 228 -9.71 28.73 2.00
CA ASN A 228 -9.80 27.32 2.36
C ASN A 228 -8.47 26.55 2.38
N THR A 229 -7.32 27.22 2.32
CA THR A 229 -6.01 26.58 2.53
C THR A 229 -5.63 26.58 4.01
N LYS A 230 -4.87 25.57 4.42
CA LYS A 230 -4.23 25.50 5.75
C LYS A 230 -2.79 25.04 5.54
N PHE A 231 -1.83 25.86 5.93
CA PHE A 231 -0.43 25.45 5.98
C PHE A 231 -0.19 24.66 7.27
N ASP A 232 0.06 23.36 7.14
CA ASP A 232 0.26 22.49 8.28
C ASP A 232 1.10 21.27 7.86
N LEU A 233 2.38 21.36 8.06
CA LEU A 233 3.32 20.28 7.72
C LEU A 233 3.36 19.17 8.78
N ASN A 234 2.94 19.46 10.02
CA ASN A 234 3.11 18.54 11.15
C ASN A 234 1.97 17.52 11.29
N GLU A 235 0.72 17.98 11.22
CA GLU A 235 -0.45 17.15 11.49
C GLU A 235 -1.09 16.61 10.20
N TYR A 236 -1.24 17.49 9.19
CA TYR A 236 -2.00 17.17 7.98
C TYR A 236 -1.11 17.01 6.73
N GLY A 237 0.14 17.46 6.78
CA GLY A 237 1.03 17.44 5.64
C GLY A 237 0.58 18.35 4.50
N ASN A 238 -0.07 19.47 4.83
CA ASN A 238 -0.68 20.40 3.88
C ASN A 238 0.23 21.59 3.61
N PHE A 239 0.36 21.97 2.33
CA PHE A 239 1.14 23.13 1.89
C PHE A 239 0.71 23.55 0.48
N ALA A 240 1.26 24.62 -0.05
CA ALA A 240 1.20 24.93 -1.47
C ALA A 240 2.56 24.69 -2.13
N LEU A 241 2.53 24.22 -3.37
CA LEU A 241 3.68 24.19 -4.27
C LEU A 241 3.62 25.38 -5.21
N LYS A 242 4.71 26.12 -5.31
CA LYS A 242 4.85 27.30 -6.17
C LYS A 242 5.99 27.10 -7.16
N ASP A 243 5.71 27.32 -8.45
CA ASP A 243 6.68 27.50 -9.52
C ASP A 243 6.57 28.93 -10.12
N GLU A 244 7.24 29.20 -11.24
CA GLU A 244 7.16 30.48 -11.94
C GLU A 244 5.79 30.77 -12.55
N THR A 245 4.92 29.78 -12.68
CA THR A 245 3.60 29.88 -13.32
C THR A 245 2.46 30.07 -12.33
N GLY A 246 2.69 29.81 -11.04
CA GLY A 246 1.67 29.97 -10.01
C GLY A 246 1.88 29.10 -8.78
N GLU A 247 0.79 28.92 -8.01
CA GLU A 247 0.78 28.01 -6.87
C GLU A 247 -0.42 27.06 -6.91
N VAL A 248 -0.28 25.89 -6.31
CA VAL A 248 -1.33 24.89 -6.16
C VAL A 248 -1.27 24.24 -4.78
N TYR A 249 -2.42 24.04 -4.16
CA TYR A 249 -2.53 23.45 -2.83
C TYR A 249 -2.33 21.94 -2.88
N VAL A 250 -1.52 21.39 -1.97
CA VAL A 250 -1.31 19.97 -1.77
C VAL A 250 -1.98 19.55 -0.47
N TYR A 251 -2.95 18.66 -0.56
CA TYR A 251 -3.71 18.16 0.59
C TYR A 251 -3.19 16.81 1.05
N GLY A 252 -2.34 16.83 2.08
CA GLY A 252 -1.86 15.62 2.74
C GLY A 252 -0.87 14.79 1.89
N VAL A 253 0.41 15.18 1.85
CA VAL A 253 1.42 14.42 1.12
C VAL A 253 1.73 13.07 1.79
N SER A 254 1.89 12.02 1.00
CA SER A 254 2.34 10.69 1.45
C SER A 254 3.86 10.51 1.30
N THR A 255 4.42 9.53 2.02
CA THR A 255 5.87 9.28 2.08
C THR A 255 6.47 8.78 0.76
N GLY A 256 5.67 8.33 -0.18
CA GLY A 256 6.08 7.79 -1.47
C GLY A 256 4.93 7.02 -2.11
N TRP A 257 5.21 6.35 -3.21
CA TRP A 257 4.25 5.47 -3.86
C TRP A 257 3.86 4.34 -2.90
N ASN A 258 2.55 4.14 -2.70
CA ASN A 258 2.00 3.23 -1.69
C ASN A 258 2.36 3.58 -0.22
N GLY A 259 2.87 4.78 0.03
CA GLY A 259 3.22 5.24 1.37
C GLY A 259 2.04 5.76 2.19
N GLU A 260 2.30 6.00 3.47
CA GLU A 260 1.33 6.63 4.38
C GLU A 260 1.04 8.07 3.97
N LYS A 261 -0.21 8.50 4.17
CA LYS A 261 -0.65 9.89 3.88
C LYS A 261 -0.34 10.84 5.05
N LYS A 262 -0.37 12.16 4.78
CA LYS A 262 -0.18 13.24 5.78
C LYS A 262 1.19 13.18 6.48
N GLN A 263 2.24 12.90 5.74
CA GLN A 263 3.56 12.58 6.30
C GLN A 263 4.64 13.63 5.99
N ALA A 264 4.28 14.89 5.77
CA ALA A 264 5.27 15.94 5.48
C ALA A 264 6.33 16.09 6.59
N ALA A 265 5.93 15.95 7.87
CA ALA A 265 6.85 15.97 9.00
C ALA A 265 7.85 14.81 8.95
N LYS A 266 7.39 13.58 8.66
CA LYS A 266 8.23 12.39 8.53
C LYS A 266 9.21 12.51 7.36
N LEU A 267 8.80 13.19 6.27
CA LEU A 267 9.64 13.53 5.12
C LEU A 267 10.64 14.65 5.42
N GLY A 268 10.57 15.29 6.60
CA GLY A 268 11.41 16.42 6.98
C GLY A 268 11.18 17.66 6.11
N LEU A 269 9.99 17.83 5.53
CA LEU A 269 9.66 18.95 4.66
C LEU A 269 9.52 20.25 5.43
N LYS A 270 10.03 21.33 4.83
CA LYS A 270 10.02 22.68 5.39
C LYS A 270 9.56 23.69 4.34
N GLU A 271 9.04 24.81 4.79
CA GLU A 271 8.81 25.98 3.92
C GLU A 271 10.11 26.39 3.23
N GLY A 272 10.08 26.61 1.95
CA GLY A 272 11.23 26.92 1.09
C GLY A 272 11.90 25.70 0.45
N ASP A 273 11.57 24.46 0.85
CA ASP A 273 12.09 23.26 0.18
C ASP A 273 11.57 23.19 -1.26
N LYS A 274 12.45 22.80 -2.19
CA LYS A 274 12.07 22.44 -3.56
C LYS A 274 11.81 20.95 -3.63
N ILE A 275 10.61 20.59 -4.05
CA ILE A 275 10.20 19.19 -4.13
C ILE A 275 9.42 18.92 -5.42
N THR A 276 9.34 17.65 -5.76
CA THR A 276 8.40 17.13 -6.76
C THR A 276 7.40 16.21 -6.07
N VAL A 277 6.12 16.42 -6.35
CA VAL A 277 5.02 15.53 -5.95
C VAL A 277 4.35 14.92 -7.17
N ILE A 278 3.78 13.74 -6.99
CA ILE A 278 2.88 13.10 -7.94
C ILE A 278 1.47 13.19 -7.39
N GLY A 279 0.51 13.57 -8.21
CA GLY A 279 -0.88 13.60 -7.78
C GLY A 279 -1.85 13.88 -8.92
N TYR A 280 -3.13 13.73 -8.63
CA TYR A 280 -4.20 14.01 -9.59
C TYR A 280 -4.84 15.36 -9.30
N ARG A 281 -5.38 15.99 -10.36
CA ARG A 281 -6.11 17.24 -10.24
C ARG A 281 -7.50 17.00 -9.67
N THR A 282 -7.81 17.67 -8.56
CA THR A 282 -9.14 17.69 -7.94
C THR A 282 -9.46 19.08 -7.40
N SER A 283 -10.68 19.28 -6.91
CA SER A 283 -11.06 20.51 -6.21
C SER A 283 -11.91 20.22 -4.98
N PHE A 284 -11.83 21.12 -4.00
CA PHE A 284 -12.66 21.12 -2.81
C PHE A 284 -13.09 22.54 -2.48
N LYS A 285 -14.41 22.80 -2.42
CA LYS A 285 -14.96 24.15 -2.19
C LYS A 285 -14.34 25.21 -3.11
N ASN A 286 -14.24 24.91 -4.41
CA ASN A 286 -13.60 25.71 -5.46
C ASN A 286 -12.07 25.91 -5.32
N LEU A 287 -11.42 25.34 -4.31
CA LEU A 287 -9.97 25.32 -4.20
C LEU A 287 -9.43 24.18 -5.07
N ILE A 288 -8.64 24.54 -6.09
CA ILE A 288 -7.92 23.56 -6.91
C ILE A 288 -6.78 22.98 -6.09
N GLN A 289 -6.68 21.66 -6.05
CA GLN A 289 -5.66 21.00 -5.23
C GLN A 289 -5.10 19.73 -5.89
N VAL A 290 -3.90 19.38 -5.46
CA VAL A 290 -3.28 18.07 -5.72
C VAL A 290 -3.91 17.07 -4.76
N GLY A 291 -4.75 16.18 -5.29
CA GLY A 291 -5.31 15.06 -4.56
C GLY A 291 -4.38 13.86 -4.62
N GLY A 292 -4.39 13.05 -3.54
CA GLY A 292 -3.53 11.87 -3.46
C GLY A 292 -2.04 12.20 -3.62
N GLY A 293 -1.60 13.35 -3.08
CA GLY A 293 -0.23 13.81 -3.21
C GLY A 293 0.79 12.79 -2.70
N ILE A 294 1.75 12.43 -3.54
CA ILE A 294 2.78 11.42 -3.30
C ILE A 294 4.13 12.13 -3.41
N PHE A 295 4.94 12.05 -2.35
CA PHE A 295 6.31 12.55 -2.42
C PHE A 295 7.11 11.75 -3.45
N TYR A 296 7.80 12.46 -4.34
CA TYR A 296 8.62 11.83 -5.38
C TYR A 296 10.11 12.11 -5.17
N THR A 297 10.52 13.39 -5.16
CA THR A 297 11.91 13.79 -4.90
C THR A 297 11.97 15.12 -4.15
N LYS A 298 13.08 15.35 -3.46
CA LYS A 298 13.52 16.64 -2.92
C LYS A 298 14.83 17.02 -3.61
N ASP A 299 14.92 18.25 -4.10
CA ASP A 299 16.10 18.82 -4.78
C ASP A 299 17.12 19.35 -3.77
#